data_a31018ced60ce0da877d68a0a9b22759
#
_entry.id   a31018ced60ce0da877d68a0a9b22759
#
_cell.length_a   1.000
_cell.length_b   1.000
_cell.length_c   1.000
_cell.angle_alpha   90.00
_cell.angle_beta   90.00
_cell.angle_gamma   90.00
#
_symmetry.space_group_name_H-M   'P 1'
#
loop_
_entity.id
_entity.type
_entity.pdbx_description
1 polymer ?
#
loop_
_entity_poly.entity_id
_entity_poly.type
_entity_poly.pdbx_seq_one_letter_code
_entity_poly.pdbx_strand_id
1 'polypeptide(L)' 'MKKKINIEGMSCNHCVAHVKEALEGISGVNIVSVSLEEKNAIVETEVNNETLINAIEEEGYDVVSIE' A
#
# COMPACT_ATOMS: atom_id res chain seq x y z
N MET A 1 10.84 -0.19 9.97
CA MET A 1 10.00 -1.37 10.28
C MET A 1 9.31 -1.85 9.01
N LYS A 2 9.41 -3.13 8.73
CA LYS A 2 8.82 -3.70 7.54
C LYS A 2 7.35 -4.02 7.78
N LYS A 3 6.48 -3.57 6.89
CA LYS A 3 5.04 -3.76 7.02
C LYS A 3 4.47 -4.37 5.75
N LYS A 4 3.52 -5.27 5.93
CA LYS A 4 2.82 -5.89 4.83
C LYS A 4 1.37 -5.38 4.85
N ILE A 5 1.00 -4.66 3.82
CA ILE A 5 -0.32 -4.05 3.72
C ILE A 5 -1.18 -4.92 2.81
N ASN A 6 -2.20 -5.56 3.38
CA ASN A 6 -3.12 -6.38 2.60
C ASN A 6 -4.25 -5.50 2.07
N ILE A 7 -4.44 -5.51 0.76
CA ILE A 7 -5.31 -4.56 0.06
C ILE A 7 -6.38 -5.30 -0.73
N GLU A 8 -7.62 -4.81 -0.67
CA GLU A 8 -8.71 -5.29 -1.51
C GLU A 8 -9.02 -4.28 -2.59
N GLY A 9 -9.49 -4.77 -3.73
CA GLY A 9 -9.89 -3.91 -4.82
C GLY A 9 -8.86 -3.77 -5.92
N MET A 10 -7.66 -4.30 -5.74
CA MET A 10 -6.67 -4.32 -6.81
C MET A 10 -7.02 -5.44 -7.77
N SER A 11 -7.34 -5.08 -9.01
CA SER A 11 -7.77 -6.07 -10.01
C SER A 11 -6.90 -6.09 -11.25
N CYS A 12 -5.94 -5.16 -11.39
CA CYS A 12 -5.07 -5.10 -12.57
C CYS A 12 -3.79 -4.35 -12.23
N ASN A 13 -2.86 -4.34 -13.19
CA ASN A 13 -1.58 -3.66 -12.98
C ASN A 13 -1.71 -2.16 -12.79
N HIS A 14 -2.74 -1.56 -13.35
CA HIS A 14 -2.99 -0.13 -13.12
C HIS A 14 -3.29 0.15 -11.66
N CYS A 15 -4.01 -0.75 -11.01
CA CYS A 15 -4.30 -0.63 -9.59
C CYS A 15 -3.01 -0.71 -8.77
N VAL A 16 -2.13 -1.63 -9.14
CA VAL A 16 -0.82 -1.76 -8.49
C VAL A 16 -0.04 -0.44 -8.60
N ALA A 17 -0.05 0.16 -9.80
CA ALA A 17 0.64 1.43 -10.02
C ALA A 17 0.05 2.55 -9.16
N HIS A 18 -1.27 2.61 -9.04
CA HIS A 18 -1.93 3.62 -8.22
C HIS A 18 -1.57 3.48 -6.74
N VAL A 19 -1.58 2.25 -6.23
CA VAL A 19 -1.20 1.98 -4.84
C VAL A 19 0.26 2.37 -4.61
N LYS A 20 1.13 2.01 -5.56
CA LYS A 20 2.54 2.36 -5.46
C LYS A 20 2.74 3.87 -5.43
N GLU A 21 2.06 4.60 -6.31
CA GLU A 21 2.15 6.06 -6.34
C GLU A 21 1.64 6.69 -5.05
N ALA A 22 0.54 6.15 -4.50
CA ALA A 22 -0.01 6.66 -3.25
C ALA A 22 1.00 6.51 -2.12
N LEU A 23 1.67 5.37 -2.04
CA LEU A 23 2.67 5.12 -1.01
C LEU A 23 3.94 5.95 -1.23
N GLU A 24 4.35 6.12 -2.49
CA GLU A 24 5.52 6.95 -2.81
C GLU A 24 5.32 8.41 -2.45
N GLY A 25 4.07 8.86 -2.43
CA GLY A 25 3.75 10.23 -2.05
C GLY A 25 3.88 10.50 -0.56
N ILE A 26 4.09 9.48 0.25
CA ILE A 26 4.25 9.63 1.69
C ILE A 26 5.74 9.69 2.02
N SER A 27 6.15 10.78 2.67
CA SER A 27 7.54 10.92 3.09
C SER A 27 7.86 9.84 4.13
N GLY A 28 9.00 9.18 3.96
CA GLY A 28 9.45 8.16 4.90
C GLY A 28 9.01 6.75 4.58
N VAL A 29 8.39 6.52 3.43
CA VAL A 29 8.00 5.18 2.99
C VAL A 29 8.95 4.70 1.89
N ASN A 30 9.52 3.51 2.10
CA ASN A 30 10.33 2.83 1.08
C ASN A 30 9.57 1.60 0.64
N ILE A 31 9.23 1.54 -0.64
CA ILE A 31 8.46 0.41 -1.18
C ILE A 31 9.40 -0.73 -1.51
N VAL A 32 9.15 -1.88 -0.91
CA VAL A 32 9.92 -3.10 -1.19
C VAL A 32 9.31 -3.82 -2.39
N SER A 33 8.00 -4.03 -2.36
CA SER A 33 7.30 -4.68 -3.47
C SER A 33 5.80 -4.41 -3.37
N VAL A 34 5.12 -4.51 -4.51
CA VAL A 34 3.66 -4.48 -4.56
C VAL A 34 3.26 -5.66 -5.44
N SER A 35 2.40 -6.53 -4.93
CA SER A 35 1.99 -7.74 -5.63
C SER A 35 0.50 -7.72 -5.94
N LEU A 36 0.16 -7.85 -7.21
CA LEU A 36 -1.22 -8.01 -7.64
C LEU A 36 -1.74 -9.40 -7.27
N GLU A 37 -0.90 -10.40 -7.48
CA GLU A 37 -1.28 -11.79 -7.20
C GLU A 37 -1.59 -12.03 -5.74
N GLU A 38 -0.79 -11.48 -4.85
CA GLU A 38 -0.97 -11.63 -3.41
C GLU A 38 -1.84 -10.52 -2.82
N LYS A 39 -2.16 -9.52 -3.61
CA LYS A 39 -3.01 -8.40 -3.21
C LYS A 39 -2.46 -7.67 -2.00
N ASN A 40 -1.16 -7.42 -2.01
CA ASN A 40 -0.52 -6.70 -0.92
C ASN A 40 0.63 -5.82 -1.39
N ALA A 41 1.07 -4.96 -0.47
CA ALA A 41 2.24 -4.13 -0.68
C ALA A 41 3.15 -4.30 0.54
N ILE A 42 4.44 -4.46 0.29
CA ILE A 42 5.41 -4.56 1.37
C ILE A 42 6.25 -3.30 1.36
N VAL A 43 6.30 -2.62 2.50
CA VAL A 43 7.01 -1.36 2.64
C VAL A 43 7.92 -1.40 3.87
N GLU A 44 8.98 -0.60 3.83
CA GLU A 44 9.85 -0.38 4.98
C GLU A 44 9.62 1.05 5.43
N THR A 45 9.06 1.24 6.63
CA THR A 45 8.67 2.58 7.06
C THR A 45 8.46 2.64 8.58
N GLU A 46 8.60 3.85 9.12
CA GLU A 46 8.22 4.17 10.49
C GLU A 46 6.91 4.95 10.54
N VAL A 47 6.32 5.23 9.39
CA VAL A 47 5.05 5.95 9.30
C VAL A 47 3.95 5.08 9.92
N ASN A 48 3.02 5.71 10.63
CA ASN A 48 1.96 4.93 11.29
C ASN A 48 0.97 4.33 10.29
N ASN A 49 0.28 3.29 10.75
CA ASN A 49 -0.62 2.53 9.88
C ASN A 49 -1.77 3.38 9.35
N GLU A 50 -2.28 4.29 10.17
CA GLU A 50 -3.39 5.14 9.78
C GLU A 50 -3.06 5.99 8.55
N THR A 51 -1.86 6.55 8.50
CA THR A 51 -1.42 7.34 7.35
C THR A 51 -1.37 6.48 6.09
N LEU A 52 -0.87 5.25 6.21
CA LEU A 52 -0.79 4.33 5.09
C LEU A 52 -2.19 3.94 4.60
N ILE A 53 -3.08 3.64 5.52
CA ILE A 53 -4.46 3.27 5.22
C ILE A 53 -5.16 4.40 4.49
N ASN A 54 -5.05 5.62 5.01
CA ASN A 54 -5.72 6.78 4.42
C ASN A 54 -5.24 7.03 2.99
N ALA A 55 -3.95 6.91 2.75
CA ALA A 55 -3.39 7.15 1.42
C ALA A 55 -3.94 6.15 0.39
N ILE A 56 -4.04 4.88 0.80
CA ILE A 56 -4.53 3.83 -0.10
C ILE A 56 -6.04 3.96 -0.31
N GLU A 57 -6.78 4.26 0.75
CA GLU A 57 -8.23 4.40 0.63
C GLU A 57 -8.63 5.61 -0.19
N GLU A 58 -7.83 6.67 -0.20
CA GLU A 58 -8.09 7.83 -1.05
C GLU A 58 -7.99 7.48 -2.53
N GLU A 59 -7.25 6.44 -2.88
CA GLU A 59 -7.15 5.97 -4.26
C GLU A 59 -8.31 5.03 -4.65
N GLY A 60 -9.20 4.73 -3.71
CA GLY A 60 -10.36 3.89 -3.99
C GLY A 60 -10.19 2.42 -3.65
N TYR A 61 -9.16 2.07 -2.91
CA TYR A 61 -8.91 0.69 -2.49
C TYR A 61 -9.14 0.55 -0.99
N ASP A 62 -9.38 -0.70 -0.54
CA ASP A 62 -9.59 -0.97 0.87
C ASP A 62 -8.38 -1.67 1.47
N VAL A 63 -7.95 -1.22 2.64
CA VAL A 63 -6.90 -1.91 3.39
C VAL A 63 -7.57 -2.90 4.34
N VAL A 64 -7.25 -4.18 4.15
CA VAL A 64 -7.82 -5.25 4.97
C VAL A 64 -7.08 -5.33 6.31
N SER A 65 -5.77 -5.30 6.26
CA SER A 65 -4.94 -5.38 7.46
C SER A 65 -3.52 -4.93 7.13
N ILE A 66 -2.77 -4.61 8.17
CA ILE A 66 -1.33 -4.33 8.06
C ILE A 66 -0.63 -5.24 9.07
N GLU A 67 0.33 -5.99 8.58
CA GLU A 67 1.08 -6.94 9.42
C GLU A 67 2.52 -6.52 9.64
#